data_3fdc3455167faabce23de5628f1a6ffc
#
_entry.id   3fdc3455167faabce23de5628f1a6ffc
#
_cell.length_a   1.000
_cell.length_b   1.000
_cell.length_c   1.000
_cell.angle_alpha   90.00
_cell.angle_beta   90.00
_cell.angle_gamma   90.00
#
_symmetry.space_group_name_H-M   'P 1'
#
loop_
_entity.id
_entity.type
_entity.pdbx_description
1 polymer ?
#
loop_
_entity_poly.entity_id
_entity_poly.type
_entity_poly.pdbx_seq_one_letter_code
_entity_poly.pdbx_strand_id
1 'polypeptide(L)'
;MNLQLQISTFGTEQNLELIEVKRKKPTFGEVEIKVEASSLSFTDTLLRRGIYPGMKKDFPLTLGYDFIGRVETLGDGVTDWKIGDRVGALTIKGANSTFVVHSSKDLFSVPDTVKAEEAESLILSWITAYQMMFREADVKANDTILIHGAAGGVGNAIVRLAQYYSINVVATAKTNDHEGLKKLCVKNCFDYNDTTLWQKLNSVGGYDAIFDGVSENNFKKSYKLLKSDGTLVCFGFSAKVKNVEKITPKIKLLSLLMVLKTVFFLFTHKKAKFYDIKRTKVAQPYWFKEDITVLLDLLNTKKSKLK
;
A
#
# COMPACT_ATOMS: atom_id res chain seq x y z
N MET A 1 28.88 9.48 5.16
CA MET A 1 28.26 9.65 3.84
C MET A 1 26.90 8.97 3.85
N ASN A 2 25.98 9.30 2.95
CA ASN A 2 24.64 8.74 2.82
C ASN A 2 24.43 8.33 1.37
N LEU A 3 24.22 7.04 1.09
CA LEU A 3 23.87 6.54 -0.22
C LEU A 3 22.35 6.67 -0.40
N GLN A 4 21.92 7.22 -1.54
CA GLN A 4 20.51 7.44 -1.86
C GLN A 4 20.20 6.92 -3.25
N LEU A 5 19.09 6.17 -3.39
CA LEU A 5 18.56 5.79 -4.69
C LEU A 5 17.71 6.94 -5.24
N GLN A 6 18.24 7.64 -6.25
CA GLN A 6 17.68 8.88 -6.79
C GLN A 6 17.35 8.79 -8.27
N ILE A 7 16.52 9.72 -8.70
CA ILE A 7 16.33 10.10 -10.09
C ILE A 7 16.54 11.60 -10.26
N SER A 8 17.24 12.00 -11.32
CA SER A 8 17.46 13.41 -11.73
C SER A 8 16.44 13.86 -12.77
N THR A 9 15.71 12.93 -13.37
CA THR A 9 14.61 13.18 -14.32
C THR A 9 13.65 12.01 -14.34
N PHE A 10 12.41 12.24 -14.78
CA PHE A 10 11.44 11.16 -15.00
C PHE A 10 11.86 10.26 -16.15
N GLY A 11 11.60 8.95 -16.03
CA GLY A 11 11.92 8.01 -17.09
C GLY A 11 11.84 6.54 -16.73
N THR A 12 12.66 5.76 -17.41
CA THR A 12 12.78 4.32 -17.23
C THR A 12 13.65 3.97 -16.02
N GLU A 13 13.86 2.70 -15.74
CA GLU A 13 14.75 2.20 -14.68
C GLU A 13 16.21 2.63 -14.90
N GLN A 14 16.60 2.95 -16.10
CA GLN A 14 17.94 3.48 -16.42
C GLN A 14 18.22 4.86 -15.81
N ASN A 15 17.18 5.57 -15.37
CA ASN A 15 17.30 6.85 -14.66
C ASN A 15 17.55 6.69 -13.15
N LEU A 16 17.59 5.44 -12.64
CA LEU A 16 17.89 5.17 -11.25
C LEU A 16 19.40 5.24 -11.02
N GLU A 17 19.80 6.10 -10.11
CA GLU A 17 21.21 6.30 -9.76
C GLU A 17 21.40 6.14 -8.26
N LEU A 18 22.46 5.45 -7.86
CA LEU A 18 22.88 5.38 -6.47
C LEU A 18 23.90 6.49 -6.23
N ILE A 19 23.48 7.53 -5.52
CA ILE A 19 24.26 8.75 -5.31
C ILE A 19 24.73 8.85 -3.87
N GLU A 20 26.01 9.16 -3.68
CA GLU A 20 26.55 9.47 -2.36
C GLU A 20 26.39 10.96 -2.06
N VAL A 21 25.74 11.28 -0.94
CA VAL A 21 25.49 12.66 -0.49
C VAL A 21 25.99 12.85 0.95
N LYS A 22 26.16 14.09 1.36
CA LYS A 22 26.47 14.42 2.76
C LYS A 22 25.27 14.10 3.65
N ARG A 23 25.52 13.48 4.81
CA ARG A 23 24.48 13.28 5.84
C ARG A 23 23.90 14.63 6.29
N LYS A 24 22.59 14.70 6.41
CA LYS A 24 21.88 15.85 6.98
C LYS A 24 21.84 15.68 8.50
N LYS A 25 22.06 16.76 9.22
CA LYS A 25 21.84 16.78 10.67
C LYS A 25 20.35 16.98 10.95
N PRO A 26 19.76 16.26 11.91
CA PRO A 26 18.37 16.49 12.30
C PRO A 26 18.25 17.87 12.96
N THR A 27 17.17 18.58 12.67
CA THR A 27 16.80 19.86 13.27
C THR A 27 15.82 19.64 14.43
N PHE A 28 15.21 20.71 14.95
CA PHE A 28 14.27 20.64 16.07
C PHE A 28 13.09 19.69 15.76
N GLY A 29 12.89 18.71 16.64
CA GLY A 29 11.81 17.71 16.51
C GLY A 29 12.05 16.62 15.47
N GLU A 30 13.24 16.56 14.87
CA GLU A 30 13.65 15.53 13.91
C GLU A 30 14.63 14.53 14.52
N VAL A 31 14.71 13.36 13.92
CA VAL A 31 15.73 12.36 14.25
C VAL A 31 16.39 11.87 12.96
N GLU A 32 17.67 11.56 13.04
CA GLU A 32 18.37 10.82 11.98
C GLU A 32 18.28 9.32 12.29
N ILE A 33 17.90 8.55 11.30
CA ILE A 33 17.70 7.10 11.39
C ILE A 33 18.67 6.41 10.43
N LYS A 34 19.41 5.43 10.92
CA LYS A 34 20.14 4.47 10.09
C LYS A 34 19.17 3.41 9.60
N VAL A 35 18.92 3.36 8.31
CA VAL A 35 17.95 2.45 7.68
C VAL A 35 18.48 1.01 7.70
N GLU A 36 17.64 0.07 8.17
CA GLU A 36 17.87 -1.37 8.15
C GLU A 36 17.18 -2.02 6.95
N ALA A 37 15.96 -1.54 6.61
CA ALA A 37 15.19 -2.01 5.46
C ALA A 37 14.34 -0.89 4.88
N SER A 38 14.25 -0.85 3.57
CA SER A 38 13.31 -0.07 2.76
C SER A 38 12.99 -0.83 1.49
N SER A 39 11.85 -0.56 0.85
CA SER A 39 11.42 -1.29 -0.34
C SER A 39 11.22 -0.38 -1.56
N LEU A 40 11.10 -1.03 -2.72
CA LEU A 40 10.60 -0.43 -3.94
C LEU A 40 9.17 -0.91 -4.18
N SER A 41 8.22 0.00 -4.06
CA SER A 41 6.81 -0.26 -4.27
C SER A 41 6.37 0.03 -5.72
N PHE A 42 5.15 -0.41 -6.07
CA PHE A 42 4.52 0.04 -7.32
C PHE A 42 4.43 1.57 -7.40
N THR A 43 4.25 2.23 -6.26
CA THR A 43 4.20 3.70 -6.17
C THR A 43 5.53 4.34 -6.60
N ASP A 44 6.67 3.74 -6.23
CA ASP A 44 7.98 4.23 -6.65
C ASP A 44 8.15 4.16 -8.18
N THR A 45 7.58 3.15 -8.83
CA THR A 45 7.57 3.08 -10.29
C THR A 45 6.74 4.21 -10.92
N LEU A 46 5.64 4.61 -10.28
CA LEU A 46 4.83 5.74 -10.72
C LEU A 46 5.53 7.07 -10.47
N LEU A 47 6.22 7.23 -9.33
CA LEU A 47 7.03 8.39 -9.00
C LEU A 47 8.15 8.55 -10.03
N ARG A 48 8.92 7.51 -10.28
CA ARG A 48 10.02 7.49 -11.26
C ARG A 48 9.55 7.86 -12.68
N ARG A 49 8.39 7.37 -13.07
CA ARG A 49 7.77 7.67 -14.39
C ARG A 49 7.09 9.04 -14.44
N GLY A 50 7.01 9.78 -13.32
CA GLY A 50 6.34 11.08 -13.25
C GLY A 50 4.83 11.01 -13.44
N ILE A 51 4.21 9.85 -13.22
CA ILE A 51 2.76 9.63 -13.39
C ILE A 51 2.01 9.46 -12.06
N TYR A 52 2.71 9.66 -10.94
CA TYR A 52 2.08 9.64 -9.61
C TYR A 52 1.24 10.92 -9.41
N PRO A 53 -0.05 10.81 -8.99
CA PRO A 53 -0.92 11.97 -8.84
C PRO A 53 -0.40 12.96 -7.79
N GLY A 54 -0.43 14.25 -8.11
CA GLY A 54 -0.02 15.33 -7.20
C GLY A 54 1.49 15.48 -7.02
N MET A 55 2.30 14.78 -7.80
CA MET A 55 3.75 14.88 -7.73
C MET A 55 4.25 16.24 -8.24
N LYS A 56 5.16 16.86 -7.48
CA LYS A 56 5.93 18.02 -7.92
C LYS A 56 7.22 17.57 -8.62
N LYS A 57 7.73 18.39 -9.52
CA LYS A 57 9.01 18.15 -10.22
C LYS A 57 10.17 18.68 -9.37
N ASP A 58 10.38 18.10 -8.20
CA ASP A 58 11.50 18.46 -7.30
C ASP A 58 12.61 17.42 -7.49
N PHE A 59 13.59 17.76 -8.30
CA PHE A 59 14.78 16.91 -8.51
C PHE A 59 16.01 17.49 -7.80
N PRO A 60 16.96 16.62 -7.37
CA PRO A 60 16.90 15.16 -7.42
C PRO A 60 15.85 14.59 -6.47
N LEU A 61 15.18 13.51 -6.88
CA LEU A 61 14.17 12.83 -6.08
C LEU A 61 14.69 11.50 -5.57
N THR A 62 14.82 11.37 -4.24
CA THR A 62 15.11 10.09 -3.59
C THR A 62 13.81 9.29 -3.46
N LEU A 63 13.82 8.05 -3.93
CA LEU A 63 12.69 7.12 -3.84
C LEU A 63 12.58 6.50 -2.44
N GLY A 64 11.58 5.64 -2.26
CA GLY A 64 11.31 4.90 -1.03
C GLY A 64 10.16 5.48 -0.23
N TYR A 65 9.14 4.65 -0.05
CA TYR A 65 7.87 5.07 0.54
C TYR A 65 7.82 4.89 2.06
N ASP A 66 8.65 4.02 2.58
CA ASP A 66 8.70 3.59 3.97
C ASP A 66 10.07 2.97 4.33
N PHE A 67 10.33 2.90 5.62
CA PHE A 67 11.54 2.29 6.14
C PHE A 67 11.36 1.71 7.54
N ILE A 68 12.27 0.79 7.90
CA ILE A 68 12.61 0.39 9.26
C ILE A 68 14.08 0.74 9.50
N GLY A 69 14.43 1.20 10.69
CA GLY A 69 15.80 1.55 11.03
C GLY A 69 15.99 1.84 12.51
N ARG A 70 17.18 2.32 12.87
CA ARG A 70 17.51 2.69 14.24
C ARG A 70 17.85 4.17 14.34
N VAL A 71 17.40 4.78 15.43
CA VAL A 71 17.73 6.16 15.76
C VAL A 71 19.23 6.28 15.95
N GLU A 72 19.88 7.13 15.15
CA GLU A 72 21.31 7.36 15.13
C GLU A 72 21.67 8.68 15.83
N THR A 73 20.88 9.74 15.59
CA THR A 73 21.09 11.07 16.16
C THR A 73 19.75 11.73 16.44
N LEU A 74 19.66 12.46 17.54
CA LEU A 74 18.48 13.24 17.93
C LEU A 74 18.69 14.71 17.61
N GLY A 75 17.69 15.37 17.07
CA GLY A 75 17.61 16.82 17.00
C GLY A 75 17.09 17.42 18.30
N ASP A 76 17.21 18.74 18.44
CA ASP A 76 16.75 19.44 19.61
C ASP A 76 15.26 19.24 19.86
N GLY A 77 14.84 19.15 21.13
CA GLY A 77 13.45 19.01 21.55
C GLY A 77 12.85 17.59 21.38
N VAL A 78 13.62 16.61 20.92
CA VAL A 78 13.18 15.21 20.88
C VAL A 78 13.36 14.55 22.25
N THR A 79 12.26 14.13 22.86
CA THR A 79 12.22 13.49 24.20
C THR A 79 11.63 12.08 24.15
N ASP A 80 10.88 11.73 23.10
CA ASP A 80 10.14 10.48 23.00
C ASP A 80 10.99 9.30 22.50
N TRP A 81 12.20 9.58 22.03
CA TRP A 81 13.11 8.60 21.46
C TRP A 81 14.52 8.73 22.05
N LYS A 82 15.26 7.64 22.01
CA LYS A 82 16.69 7.59 22.36
C LYS A 82 17.50 6.93 21.26
N ILE A 83 18.79 7.20 21.22
CA ILE A 83 19.74 6.55 20.30
C ILE A 83 19.67 5.03 20.47
N GLY A 84 19.61 4.33 19.34
CA GLY A 84 19.48 2.87 19.28
C GLY A 84 18.04 2.36 19.24
N ASP A 85 17.02 3.17 19.54
CA ASP A 85 15.62 2.77 19.41
C ASP A 85 15.32 2.35 17.96
N ARG A 86 14.63 1.22 17.83
CA ARG A 86 14.23 0.70 16.52
C ARG A 86 12.88 1.24 16.13
N VAL A 87 12.81 1.87 14.97
CA VAL A 87 11.67 2.66 14.52
C VAL A 87 11.32 2.38 13.07
N GLY A 88 10.09 2.71 12.70
CA GLY A 88 9.65 2.72 11.31
C GLY A 88 8.81 3.95 11.00
N ALA A 89 8.69 4.27 9.73
CA ALA A 89 7.82 5.35 9.25
C ALA A 89 7.35 5.17 7.81
N LEU A 90 6.18 5.74 7.51
CA LEU A 90 5.67 5.97 6.16
C LEU A 90 6.09 7.37 5.72
N THR A 91 7.01 7.49 4.76
CA THR A 91 7.63 8.75 4.33
C THR A 91 7.10 9.28 3.01
N ILE A 92 6.60 8.40 2.14
CA ILE A 92 6.16 8.70 0.76
C ILE A 92 7.33 8.87 -0.23
N LYS A 93 8.47 9.39 0.20
CA LYS A 93 9.71 9.54 -0.56
C LYS A 93 10.88 9.62 0.41
N GLY A 94 12.07 9.27 -0.06
CA GLY A 94 13.32 9.48 0.69
C GLY A 94 13.80 8.28 1.50
N ALA A 95 13.00 7.21 1.63
CA ALA A 95 13.37 6.06 2.46
C ALA A 95 14.47 5.18 1.86
N ASN A 96 14.63 5.16 0.54
CA ASN A 96 15.71 4.40 -0.11
C ASN A 96 17.04 5.14 0.02
N SER A 97 17.51 5.21 1.26
CA SER A 97 18.73 5.90 1.72
C SER A 97 19.37 5.10 2.83
N THR A 98 20.68 5.23 3.02
CA THR A 98 21.36 4.63 4.19
C THR A 98 20.97 5.32 5.49
N PHE A 99 20.73 6.65 5.41
CA PHE A 99 20.26 7.46 6.53
C PHE A 99 19.13 8.37 6.10
N VAL A 100 18.11 8.47 6.95
CA VAL A 100 16.93 9.32 6.75
C VAL A 100 16.79 10.26 7.92
N VAL A 101 16.54 11.55 7.67
CA VAL A 101 16.10 12.51 8.69
C VAL A 101 14.59 12.64 8.59
N HIS A 102 13.90 12.40 9.71
CA HIS A 102 12.43 12.38 9.75
C HIS A 102 11.88 12.96 11.05
N SER A 103 10.63 13.44 11.02
CA SER A 103 9.92 13.93 12.20
C SER A 103 9.79 12.84 13.27
N SER A 104 10.19 13.12 14.49
CA SER A 104 10.07 12.19 15.63
C SER A 104 8.62 11.76 15.90
N LYS A 105 7.65 12.64 15.64
CA LYS A 105 6.22 12.42 15.86
C LYS A 105 5.60 11.38 14.92
N ASP A 106 6.20 11.19 13.73
CA ASP A 106 5.70 10.28 12.70
C ASP A 106 6.25 8.87 12.82
N LEU A 107 7.17 8.65 13.76
CA LEU A 107 7.77 7.35 14.01
C LEU A 107 6.86 6.47 14.86
N PHE A 108 7.01 5.15 14.66
CA PHE A 108 6.46 4.12 15.55
C PHE A 108 7.57 3.15 15.96
N SER A 109 7.42 2.54 17.12
CA SER A 109 8.38 1.57 17.67
C SER A 109 8.25 0.23 16.95
N VAL A 110 9.39 -0.44 16.72
CA VAL A 110 9.46 -1.77 16.09
C VAL A 110 10.20 -2.73 17.02
N PRO A 111 9.61 -3.88 17.38
CA PRO A 111 10.25 -4.87 18.25
C PRO A 111 11.54 -5.43 17.62
N ASP A 112 12.59 -5.61 18.43
CA ASP A 112 13.85 -6.22 17.98
C ASP A 112 13.70 -7.69 17.58
N THR A 113 12.65 -8.35 18.06
CA THR A 113 12.33 -9.75 17.75
C THR A 113 11.85 -9.98 16.33
N VAL A 114 11.46 -8.93 15.61
CA VAL A 114 10.94 -9.00 14.23
C VAL A 114 12.06 -8.65 13.24
N LYS A 115 12.14 -9.37 12.11
CA LYS A 115 13.08 -9.00 11.05
C LYS A 115 12.72 -7.67 10.41
N ALA A 116 13.73 -6.88 10.01
CA ALA A 116 13.51 -5.55 9.45
C ALA A 116 12.67 -5.60 8.17
N GLU A 117 12.95 -6.55 7.29
CA GLU A 117 12.25 -6.71 6.01
C GLU A 117 10.79 -7.15 6.20
N GLU A 118 10.53 -7.99 7.22
CA GLU A 118 9.17 -8.40 7.56
C GLU A 118 8.37 -7.22 8.14
N ALA A 119 8.97 -6.44 9.05
CA ALA A 119 8.34 -5.27 9.63
C ALA A 119 8.10 -4.16 8.59
N GLU A 120 9.06 -3.96 7.67
CA GLU A 120 8.95 -2.96 6.62
C GLU A 120 7.77 -3.25 5.68
N SER A 121 7.59 -4.50 5.28
CA SER A 121 6.47 -4.91 4.42
C SER A 121 5.09 -4.56 5.00
N LEU A 122 4.98 -4.42 6.33
CA LEU A 122 3.73 -4.07 7.00
C LEU A 122 3.32 -2.61 6.73
N ILE A 123 4.25 -1.70 6.49
CA ILE A 123 4.00 -0.26 6.52
C ILE A 123 3.09 0.18 5.37
N LEU A 124 3.47 -0.05 4.13
CA LEU A 124 2.65 0.36 2.99
C LEU A 124 1.56 -0.66 2.67
N SER A 125 1.97 -1.91 2.41
CA SER A 125 1.07 -2.91 1.83
C SER A 125 0.07 -3.46 2.83
N TRP A 126 0.51 -3.83 4.02
CA TRP A 126 -0.36 -4.45 5.01
C TRP A 126 -1.25 -3.46 5.75
N ILE A 127 -0.76 -2.24 6.08
CA ILE A 127 -1.64 -1.17 6.61
C ILE A 127 -2.71 -0.83 5.58
N THR A 128 -2.35 -0.67 4.30
CA THR A 128 -3.34 -0.44 3.23
C THR A 128 -4.39 -1.56 3.21
N ALA A 129 -3.97 -2.82 3.25
CA ALA A 129 -4.87 -3.96 3.28
C ALA A 129 -5.77 -3.96 4.52
N TYR A 130 -5.17 -3.80 5.71
CA TYR A 130 -5.87 -3.81 6.98
C TYR A 130 -6.92 -2.71 7.08
N GLN A 131 -6.55 -1.48 6.75
CA GLN A 131 -7.47 -0.33 6.78
C GLN A 131 -8.61 -0.48 5.77
N MET A 132 -8.32 -0.94 4.55
CA MET A 132 -9.37 -1.19 3.58
C MET A 132 -10.36 -2.26 4.04
N MET A 133 -9.86 -3.36 4.63
CA MET A 133 -10.73 -4.45 5.10
C MET A 133 -11.57 -4.05 6.31
N PHE A 134 -10.92 -3.51 7.35
CA PHE A 134 -11.56 -3.38 8.66
C PHE A 134 -12.05 -1.96 8.99
N ARG A 135 -11.37 -0.90 8.46
CA ARG A 135 -11.78 0.49 8.70
C ARG A 135 -12.73 1.01 7.61
N GLU A 136 -12.52 0.58 6.36
CA GLU A 136 -13.32 1.08 5.24
C GLU A 136 -14.50 0.18 4.88
N ALA A 137 -14.26 -1.11 4.73
CA ALA A 137 -15.29 -2.06 4.30
C ALA A 137 -16.01 -2.77 5.45
N ASP A 138 -15.47 -2.70 6.68
CA ASP A 138 -16.01 -3.36 7.88
C ASP A 138 -16.24 -4.87 7.72
N VAL A 139 -15.28 -5.54 7.04
CA VAL A 139 -15.34 -6.97 6.72
C VAL A 139 -15.34 -7.81 8.00
N LYS A 140 -16.19 -8.83 8.04
CA LYS A 140 -16.35 -9.76 9.17
C LYS A 140 -15.92 -11.18 8.80
N ALA A 141 -15.78 -12.02 9.82
CA ALA A 141 -15.59 -13.47 9.62
C ALA A 141 -16.75 -14.05 8.80
N ASN A 142 -16.42 -14.97 7.89
CA ASN A 142 -17.30 -15.61 6.92
C ASN A 142 -17.83 -14.74 5.77
N ASP A 143 -17.54 -13.44 5.75
CA ASP A 143 -17.81 -12.62 4.57
C ASP A 143 -17.10 -13.17 3.33
N THR A 144 -17.67 -12.94 2.16
CA THR A 144 -17.06 -13.29 0.88
C THR A 144 -16.56 -12.03 0.20
N ILE A 145 -15.24 -11.94 0.02
CA ILE A 145 -14.59 -10.78 -0.59
C ILE A 145 -14.00 -11.12 -1.96
N LEU A 146 -13.97 -10.12 -2.85
CA LEU A 146 -13.28 -10.20 -4.13
C LEU A 146 -12.05 -9.30 -4.13
N ILE A 147 -10.91 -9.84 -4.58
CA ILE A 147 -9.65 -9.10 -4.69
C ILE A 147 -9.20 -9.11 -6.15
N HIS A 148 -9.14 -7.94 -6.78
CA HIS A 148 -8.51 -7.80 -8.08
C HIS A 148 -6.99 -7.58 -7.91
N GLY A 149 -6.17 -8.45 -8.55
CA GLY A 149 -4.71 -8.40 -8.44
C GLY A 149 -4.18 -8.99 -7.12
N ALA A 150 -4.71 -10.14 -6.71
CA ALA A 150 -4.39 -10.80 -5.45
C ALA A 150 -2.91 -11.20 -5.27
N ALA A 151 -2.15 -11.37 -6.35
CA ALA A 151 -0.72 -11.68 -6.29
C ALA A 151 0.18 -10.45 -6.02
N GLY A 152 -0.33 -9.22 -6.12
CA GLY A 152 0.40 -8.00 -5.78
C GLY A 152 0.56 -7.82 -4.27
N GLY A 153 1.44 -6.89 -3.83
CA GLY A 153 1.77 -6.70 -2.42
C GLY A 153 0.54 -6.49 -1.53
N VAL A 154 -0.34 -5.52 -1.86
CA VAL A 154 -1.58 -5.27 -1.11
C VAL A 154 -2.56 -6.44 -1.22
N GLY A 155 -2.72 -7.01 -2.43
CA GLY A 155 -3.62 -8.15 -2.65
C GLY A 155 -3.20 -9.38 -1.82
N ASN A 156 -1.90 -9.70 -1.79
CA ASN A 156 -1.36 -10.79 -0.98
C ASN A 156 -1.56 -10.54 0.53
N ALA A 157 -1.38 -9.30 0.98
CA ALA A 157 -1.66 -8.92 2.37
C ALA A 157 -3.14 -9.13 2.72
N ILE A 158 -4.09 -8.73 1.84
CA ILE A 158 -5.53 -8.99 2.03
C ILE A 158 -5.80 -10.49 2.13
N VAL A 159 -5.22 -11.32 1.24
CA VAL A 159 -5.39 -12.79 1.26
C VAL A 159 -4.95 -13.38 2.59
N ARG A 160 -3.79 -12.99 3.09
CA ARG A 160 -3.24 -13.50 4.36
C ARG A 160 -4.04 -13.03 5.58
N LEU A 161 -4.47 -11.78 5.59
CA LEU A 161 -5.38 -11.26 6.63
C LEU A 161 -6.72 -11.99 6.58
N ALA A 162 -7.28 -12.21 5.40
CA ALA A 162 -8.53 -12.94 5.22
C ALA A 162 -8.44 -14.38 5.74
N GLN A 163 -7.34 -15.08 5.46
CA GLN A 163 -7.06 -16.41 6.01
C GLN A 163 -7.03 -16.38 7.53
N TYR A 164 -6.37 -15.36 8.10
CA TYR A 164 -6.27 -15.22 9.55
C TYR A 164 -7.62 -14.97 10.22
N TYR A 165 -8.45 -14.10 9.63
CA TYR A 165 -9.75 -13.70 10.17
C TYR A 165 -10.93 -14.55 9.68
N SER A 166 -10.66 -15.71 9.04
CA SER A 166 -11.69 -16.63 8.53
C SER A 166 -12.66 -15.98 7.53
N ILE A 167 -12.12 -15.21 6.59
CA ILE A 167 -12.85 -14.52 5.52
C ILE A 167 -12.70 -15.32 4.22
N ASN A 168 -13.79 -15.49 3.46
CA ASN A 168 -13.78 -16.21 2.19
C ASN A 168 -13.24 -15.32 1.07
N VAL A 169 -12.21 -15.79 0.36
CA VAL A 169 -11.55 -15.03 -0.70
C VAL A 169 -11.88 -15.61 -2.08
N VAL A 170 -12.32 -14.71 -2.96
CA VAL A 170 -12.30 -14.88 -4.41
C VAL A 170 -11.24 -13.93 -4.98
N ALA A 171 -10.39 -14.41 -5.86
CA ALA A 171 -9.24 -13.65 -6.35
C ALA A 171 -9.18 -13.60 -7.87
N THR A 172 -8.61 -12.51 -8.39
CA THR A 172 -8.12 -12.48 -9.77
C THR A 172 -6.61 -12.29 -9.79
N ALA A 173 -5.93 -13.10 -10.58
CA ALA A 173 -4.47 -13.04 -10.77
C ALA A 173 -4.10 -13.61 -12.13
N LYS A 174 -2.82 -13.56 -12.53
CA LYS A 174 -2.32 -14.34 -13.67
C LYS A 174 -2.36 -15.83 -13.34
N THR A 175 -2.57 -16.68 -14.35
CA THR A 175 -2.56 -18.14 -14.19
C THR A 175 -1.31 -18.64 -13.45
N ASN A 176 -0.13 -18.08 -13.73
CA ASN A 176 1.12 -18.48 -13.08
C ASN A 176 1.14 -18.21 -11.56
N ASP A 177 0.32 -17.30 -11.07
CA ASP A 177 0.25 -16.94 -9.64
C ASP A 177 -0.78 -17.79 -8.88
N HIS A 178 -1.63 -18.56 -9.58
CA HIS A 178 -2.76 -19.31 -8.99
C HIS A 178 -2.28 -20.36 -7.99
N GLU A 179 -1.18 -21.07 -8.29
CA GLU A 179 -0.66 -22.10 -7.40
C GLU A 179 -0.21 -21.51 -6.06
N GLY A 180 0.48 -20.36 -6.09
CA GLY A 180 0.88 -19.61 -4.90
C GLY A 180 -0.34 -19.17 -4.06
N LEU A 181 -1.39 -18.67 -4.71
CA LEU A 181 -2.63 -18.27 -4.03
C LEU A 181 -3.40 -19.45 -3.46
N LYS A 182 -3.43 -20.61 -4.14
CA LYS A 182 -4.02 -21.84 -3.61
C LYS A 182 -3.33 -22.33 -2.35
N LYS A 183 -2.00 -22.22 -2.25
CA LYS A 183 -1.24 -22.51 -1.01
C LYS A 183 -1.65 -21.60 0.15
N LEU A 184 -2.17 -20.41 -0.14
CA LEU A 184 -2.78 -19.49 0.82
C LEU A 184 -4.28 -19.71 1.00
N CYS A 185 -4.78 -20.91 0.71
CA CYS A 185 -6.19 -21.30 0.87
C CYS A 185 -7.20 -20.51 0.01
N VAL A 186 -6.78 -19.81 -1.04
CA VAL A 186 -7.69 -19.17 -1.99
C VAL A 186 -8.27 -20.25 -2.89
N LYS A 187 -9.53 -20.63 -2.65
CA LYS A 187 -10.21 -21.70 -3.41
C LYS A 187 -10.62 -21.26 -4.81
N ASN A 188 -11.09 -20.02 -4.95
CA ASN A 188 -11.61 -19.45 -6.20
C ASN A 188 -10.63 -18.37 -6.71
N CYS A 189 -9.73 -18.75 -7.62
CA CYS A 189 -8.81 -17.85 -8.29
C CYS A 189 -9.03 -17.92 -9.80
N PHE A 190 -9.28 -16.77 -10.43
CA PHE A 190 -9.58 -16.65 -11.86
C PHE A 190 -8.50 -15.83 -12.57
N ASP A 191 -8.16 -16.24 -13.81
CA ASP A 191 -7.25 -15.44 -14.65
C ASP A 191 -7.97 -14.17 -15.13
N TYR A 192 -7.35 -13.02 -14.92
CA TYR A 192 -7.92 -11.75 -15.37
C TYR A 192 -7.93 -11.57 -16.89
N ASN A 193 -7.19 -12.40 -17.65
CA ASN A 193 -7.24 -12.45 -19.11
C ASN A 193 -8.36 -13.36 -19.64
N ASP A 194 -9.07 -14.10 -18.79
CA ASP A 194 -10.17 -14.97 -19.21
C ASP A 194 -11.34 -14.12 -19.71
N THR A 195 -11.76 -14.35 -20.95
CA THR A 195 -12.89 -13.63 -21.57
C THR A 195 -14.21 -13.87 -20.84
N THR A 196 -14.35 -14.99 -20.12
CA THR A 196 -15.53 -15.34 -19.31
C THR A 196 -15.42 -14.93 -17.83
N LEU A 197 -14.35 -14.20 -17.47
CA LEU A 197 -14.07 -13.80 -16.09
C LEU A 197 -15.30 -13.23 -15.37
N TRP A 198 -15.96 -12.26 -15.96
CA TRP A 198 -17.06 -11.55 -15.30
C TRP A 198 -18.30 -12.43 -15.10
N GLN A 199 -18.52 -13.41 -15.97
CA GLN A 199 -19.56 -14.41 -15.78
C GLN A 199 -19.23 -15.34 -14.61
N LYS A 200 -17.98 -15.80 -14.52
CA LYS A 200 -17.49 -16.64 -13.40
C LYS A 200 -17.54 -15.89 -12.07
N LEU A 201 -17.15 -14.63 -12.04
CA LEU A 201 -17.25 -13.80 -10.83
C LEU A 201 -18.71 -13.61 -10.39
N ASN A 202 -19.62 -13.40 -11.34
CA ASN A 202 -21.05 -13.24 -11.06
C ASN A 202 -21.69 -14.53 -10.53
N SER A 203 -21.24 -15.72 -10.95
CA SER A 203 -21.78 -17.01 -10.50
C SER A 203 -21.49 -17.34 -9.03
N VAL A 204 -20.61 -16.59 -8.37
CA VAL A 204 -20.30 -16.74 -6.92
C VAL A 204 -21.47 -16.27 -6.03
N GLY A 205 -22.38 -15.42 -6.52
CA GLY A 205 -23.57 -15.02 -5.79
C GLY A 205 -23.48 -13.67 -5.04
N GLY A 206 -22.47 -12.85 -5.35
CA GLY A 206 -22.28 -11.52 -4.80
C GLY A 206 -21.23 -11.47 -3.68
N TYR A 207 -20.73 -10.25 -3.41
CA TYR A 207 -19.61 -10.00 -2.51
C TYR A 207 -19.99 -8.99 -1.42
N ASP A 208 -19.54 -9.25 -0.18
CA ASP A 208 -19.67 -8.35 0.95
C ASP A 208 -18.72 -7.16 0.79
N ALA A 209 -17.50 -7.42 0.28
CA ALA A 209 -16.57 -6.37 -0.09
C ALA A 209 -15.79 -6.72 -1.36
N ILE A 210 -15.43 -5.69 -2.13
CA ILE A 210 -14.54 -5.83 -3.30
C ILE A 210 -13.41 -4.82 -3.19
N PHE A 211 -12.17 -5.32 -3.35
CA PHE A 211 -10.95 -4.52 -3.33
C PHE A 211 -10.39 -4.43 -4.75
N ASP A 212 -10.49 -3.25 -5.36
CA ASP A 212 -10.13 -3.05 -6.77
C ASP A 212 -9.04 -1.98 -6.92
N GLY A 213 -7.79 -2.44 -7.13
CA GLY A 213 -6.63 -1.62 -7.48
C GLY A 213 -6.35 -1.52 -8.97
N VAL A 214 -7.18 -2.17 -9.81
CA VAL A 214 -6.95 -2.32 -11.25
C VAL A 214 -7.71 -1.30 -12.07
N SER A 215 -8.98 -1.04 -11.73
CA SER A 215 -9.84 -0.07 -12.44
C SER A 215 -10.03 -0.36 -13.92
N GLU A 216 -10.16 -1.65 -14.33
CA GLU A 216 -10.27 -2.01 -15.74
C GLU A 216 -11.44 -1.27 -16.45
N ASN A 217 -12.63 -1.31 -15.86
CA ASN A 217 -13.86 -0.70 -16.39
C ASN A 217 -14.36 0.46 -15.54
N ASN A 218 -13.45 1.31 -15.01
CA ASN A 218 -13.79 2.38 -14.10
C ASN A 218 -14.66 1.89 -12.93
N PHE A 219 -14.33 0.70 -12.38
CA PHE A 219 -14.99 0.05 -11.26
C PHE A 219 -16.46 -0.39 -11.46
N LYS A 220 -17.08 -0.10 -12.61
CA LYS A 220 -18.51 -0.39 -12.86
C LYS A 220 -18.87 -1.87 -12.74
N LYS A 221 -18.02 -2.74 -13.29
CA LYS A 221 -18.25 -4.18 -13.24
C LYS A 221 -18.10 -4.71 -11.82
N SER A 222 -17.06 -4.30 -11.09
CA SER A 222 -16.85 -4.63 -9.68
C SER A 222 -18.05 -4.19 -8.82
N TYR A 223 -18.53 -2.96 -9.03
CA TYR A 223 -19.70 -2.44 -8.30
C TYR A 223 -20.97 -3.28 -8.52
N LYS A 224 -21.20 -3.79 -9.72
CA LYS A 224 -22.38 -4.64 -10.03
C LYS A 224 -22.37 -5.98 -9.29
N LEU A 225 -21.17 -6.51 -8.99
CA LEU A 225 -20.98 -7.78 -8.30
C LEU A 225 -21.23 -7.72 -6.78
N LEU A 226 -21.34 -6.52 -6.19
CA LEU A 226 -21.62 -6.38 -4.77
C LEU A 226 -23.01 -6.88 -4.39
N LYS A 227 -23.14 -7.43 -3.19
CA LYS A 227 -24.42 -7.59 -2.50
C LYS A 227 -25.09 -6.22 -2.26
N SER A 228 -26.34 -6.20 -1.82
CA SER A 228 -27.11 -4.95 -1.62
C SER A 228 -26.47 -3.95 -0.65
N ASP A 229 -25.81 -4.44 0.38
CA ASP A 229 -25.14 -3.69 1.45
C ASP A 229 -23.60 -3.72 1.34
N GLY A 230 -23.09 -4.34 0.27
CA GLY A 230 -21.66 -4.54 0.05
C GLY A 230 -20.89 -3.24 -0.21
N THR A 231 -19.59 -3.29 0.06
CA THR A 231 -18.68 -2.15 -0.08
C THR A 231 -17.62 -2.40 -1.15
N LEU A 232 -17.50 -1.48 -2.11
CA LEU A 232 -16.37 -1.43 -3.05
C LEU A 232 -15.31 -0.46 -2.53
N VAL A 233 -14.09 -0.95 -2.33
CA VAL A 233 -12.93 -0.11 -2.02
C VAL A 233 -12.02 -0.02 -3.24
N CYS A 234 -11.96 1.17 -3.82
CA CYS A 234 -11.08 1.51 -4.93
C CYS A 234 -9.76 2.05 -4.38
N PHE A 235 -8.61 1.47 -4.72
CA PHE A 235 -7.32 1.92 -4.17
C PHE A 235 -6.20 2.06 -5.21
N GLY A 236 -6.52 1.94 -6.49
CA GLY A 236 -5.55 2.05 -7.56
C GLY A 236 -6.18 2.13 -8.94
N PHE A 237 -5.32 2.22 -9.93
CA PHE A 237 -5.70 2.30 -11.34
C PHE A 237 -4.61 1.69 -12.23
N SER A 238 -4.05 0.56 -11.83
CA SER A 238 -2.90 -0.07 -12.48
C SER A 238 -3.12 -0.36 -13.96
N ALA A 239 -4.33 -0.77 -14.38
CA ALA A 239 -4.66 -0.97 -15.79
C ALA A 239 -4.58 0.33 -16.62
N LYS A 240 -4.85 1.49 -16.01
CA LYS A 240 -4.82 2.78 -16.72
C LYS A 240 -3.42 3.35 -16.92
N VAL A 241 -2.46 2.93 -16.09
CA VAL A 241 -1.09 3.44 -16.13
C VAL A 241 -0.08 2.47 -16.74
N LYS A 242 -0.51 1.26 -17.08
CA LYS A 242 0.37 0.20 -17.60
C LYS A 242 1.18 0.66 -18.82
N ASN A 243 0.55 1.39 -19.74
CA ASN A 243 1.13 1.84 -21.02
C ASN A 243 1.31 3.37 -21.07
N VAL A 244 1.32 4.06 -19.93
CA VAL A 244 1.45 5.51 -19.88
C VAL A 244 2.90 5.90 -19.64
N GLU A 245 3.51 6.59 -20.58
CA GLU A 245 4.89 7.09 -20.46
C GLU A 245 4.98 8.46 -19.78
N LYS A 246 3.95 9.31 -19.91
CA LYS A 246 3.89 10.67 -19.32
C LYS A 246 2.48 11.01 -18.85
N ILE A 247 2.36 11.81 -17.79
CA ILE A 247 1.06 12.39 -17.38
C ILE A 247 0.60 13.37 -18.47
N THR A 248 -0.53 13.04 -19.07
CA THR A 248 -1.25 13.96 -19.97
C THR A 248 -2.39 14.64 -19.20
N PRO A 249 -2.90 15.82 -19.66
CA PRO A 249 -4.11 16.45 -19.11
C PRO A 249 -5.29 15.48 -19.04
N LYS A 250 -5.38 14.55 -20.01
CA LYS A 250 -6.39 13.49 -20.05
C LYS A 250 -6.32 12.54 -18.85
N ILE A 251 -5.13 12.21 -18.35
CA ILE A 251 -4.94 11.36 -17.17
C ILE A 251 -5.31 12.11 -15.89
N LYS A 252 -4.94 13.39 -15.78
CA LYS A 252 -5.37 14.25 -14.65
C LYS A 252 -6.90 14.36 -14.60
N LEU A 253 -7.54 14.58 -15.74
CA LEU A 253 -9.00 14.61 -15.83
C LEU A 253 -9.61 13.25 -15.51
N LEU A 254 -9.00 12.14 -15.94
CA LEU A 254 -9.48 10.78 -15.64
C LEU A 254 -9.42 10.49 -14.14
N SER A 255 -8.34 10.87 -13.45
CA SER A 255 -8.21 10.71 -11.99
C SER A 255 -9.25 11.55 -11.24
N LEU A 256 -9.51 12.79 -11.68
CA LEU A 256 -10.56 13.63 -11.11
C LEU A 256 -11.96 13.04 -11.34
N LEU A 257 -12.24 12.56 -12.55
CA LEU A 257 -13.51 11.91 -12.89
C LEU A 257 -13.73 10.59 -12.12
N MET A 258 -12.66 9.88 -11.76
CA MET A 258 -12.74 8.69 -10.91
C MET A 258 -13.18 9.06 -9.49
N VAL A 259 -12.60 10.11 -8.91
CA VAL A 259 -13.01 10.63 -7.59
C VAL A 259 -14.46 11.12 -7.63
N LEU A 260 -14.86 11.86 -8.67
CA LEU A 260 -16.23 12.34 -8.83
C LEU A 260 -17.22 11.18 -9.04
N LYS A 261 -16.84 10.09 -9.71
CA LYS A 261 -17.69 8.91 -9.88
C LYS A 261 -17.89 8.12 -8.59
N THR A 262 -16.89 8.07 -7.70
CA THR A 262 -17.11 7.50 -6.36
C THR A 262 -18.14 8.31 -5.57
N VAL A 263 -18.20 9.62 -5.76
CA VAL A 263 -19.25 10.48 -5.16
C VAL A 263 -20.64 10.14 -5.72
N PHE A 264 -20.76 9.81 -7.01
CA PHE A 264 -22.05 9.43 -7.62
C PHE A 264 -22.63 8.13 -7.01
N PHE A 265 -21.78 7.20 -6.55
CA PHE A 265 -22.23 5.97 -5.89
C PHE A 265 -22.78 6.20 -4.47
N LEU A 266 -22.55 7.37 -3.86
CA LEU A 266 -23.10 7.72 -2.54
C LEU A 266 -24.66 7.80 -2.53
N PHE A 267 -25.29 7.87 -3.69
CA PHE A 267 -26.76 7.91 -3.83
C PHE A 267 -27.40 6.53 -4.02
N THR A 268 -26.61 5.45 -3.90
CA THR A 268 -27.07 4.06 -4.00
C THR A 268 -26.93 3.35 -2.66
N HIS A 269 -27.69 2.28 -2.44
CA HIS A 269 -27.61 1.46 -1.20
C HIS A 269 -26.22 0.78 -1.04
N LYS A 270 -25.53 0.50 -2.14
CA LYS A 270 -24.18 -0.05 -2.14
C LYS A 270 -23.15 1.04 -1.91
N LYS A 271 -22.17 0.79 -1.06
CA LYS A 271 -21.12 1.76 -0.72
C LYS A 271 -19.95 1.66 -1.69
N ALA A 272 -19.39 2.79 -2.12
CA ALA A 272 -18.12 2.83 -2.84
C ALA A 272 -17.22 3.90 -2.24
N LYS A 273 -15.97 3.52 -1.96
CA LYS A 273 -14.98 4.37 -1.32
C LYS A 273 -13.69 4.37 -2.13
N PHE A 274 -12.98 5.49 -2.13
CA PHE A 274 -11.63 5.57 -2.66
C PHE A 274 -10.64 5.69 -1.52
N TYR A 275 -9.77 4.68 -1.38
CA TYR A 275 -8.75 4.63 -0.34
C TYR A 275 -7.41 5.19 -0.86
N ASP A 276 -6.80 6.04 -0.06
CA ASP A 276 -5.44 6.58 -0.25
C ASP A 276 -4.76 6.70 1.12
N ILE A 277 -3.72 5.91 1.34
CA ILE A 277 -3.03 5.81 2.64
C ILE A 277 -2.51 7.17 3.15
N LYS A 278 -2.07 8.06 2.25
CA LYS A 278 -1.58 9.40 2.64
C LYS A 278 -2.72 10.27 3.18
N ARG A 279 -3.84 10.28 2.46
CA ARG A 279 -5.04 11.02 2.89
C ARG A 279 -5.60 10.45 4.18
N THR A 280 -5.65 9.12 4.28
CA THR A 280 -6.13 8.44 5.48
C THR A 280 -5.24 8.73 6.68
N LYS A 281 -3.89 8.71 6.52
CA LYS A 281 -2.94 9.06 7.59
C LYS A 281 -3.15 10.48 8.10
N VAL A 282 -3.46 11.44 7.21
CA VAL A 282 -3.73 12.85 7.60
C VAL A 282 -5.10 13.00 8.25
N ALA A 283 -6.12 12.36 7.69
CA ALA A 283 -7.51 12.47 8.17
C ALA A 283 -7.75 11.69 9.47
N GLN A 284 -7.04 10.58 9.66
CA GLN A 284 -7.19 9.64 10.77
C GLN A 284 -5.80 9.23 11.31
N PRO A 285 -5.05 10.16 11.93
CA PRO A 285 -3.65 9.89 12.32
C PRO A 285 -3.50 8.77 13.34
N TYR A 286 -4.53 8.53 14.17
CA TYR A 286 -4.53 7.45 15.16
C TYR A 286 -4.63 6.06 14.52
N TRP A 287 -5.37 5.91 13.42
CA TRP A 287 -5.53 4.62 12.75
C TRP A 287 -4.19 4.02 12.36
N PHE A 288 -3.28 4.84 11.82
CA PHE A 288 -1.98 4.34 11.39
C PHE A 288 -1.20 3.70 12.55
N LYS A 289 -1.15 4.38 13.72
CA LYS A 289 -0.42 3.88 14.91
C LYS A 289 -1.09 2.65 15.52
N GLU A 290 -2.42 2.65 15.62
CA GLU A 290 -3.19 1.51 16.11
C GLU A 290 -2.98 0.28 15.21
N ASP A 291 -3.16 0.46 13.91
CA ASP A 291 -3.16 -0.64 12.95
C ASP A 291 -1.76 -1.24 12.76
N ILE A 292 -0.69 -0.41 12.74
CA ILE A 292 0.69 -0.93 12.69
C ILE A 292 1.04 -1.71 13.93
N THR A 293 0.56 -1.30 15.11
CA THR A 293 0.77 -2.05 16.36
C THR A 293 0.12 -3.42 16.27
N VAL A 294 -1.14 -3.50 15.85
CA VAL A 294 -1.83 -4.78 15.65
C VAL A 294 -1.08 -5.68 14.66
N LEU A 295 -0.60 -5.13 13.55
CA LEU A 295 0.13 -5.90 12.54
C LEU A 295 1.50 -6.39 13.05
N LEU A 296 2.23 -5.58 13.80
CA LEU A 296 3.49 -5.97 14.44
C LEU A 296 3.26 -7.07 15.49
N ASP A 297 2.20 -6.98 16.29
CA ASP A 297 1.83 -8.01 17.25
C ASP A 297 1.46 -9.33 16.54
N LEU A 298 0.69 -9.25 15.45
CA LEU A 298 0.39 -10.42 14.64
C LEU A 298 1.65 -11.07 14.06
N LEU A 299 2.59 -10.28 13.59
CA LEU A 299 3.86 -10.78 13.07
C LEU A 299 4.72 -11.40 14.18
N ASN A 300 4.81 -10.75 15.34
CA ASN A 300 5.63 -11.20 16.47
C ASN A 300 5.09 -12.49 17.12
N THR A 301 3.77 -12.58 17.30
CA THR A 301 3.13 -13.74 17.96
C THR A 301 3.04 -14.96 17.03
N LYS A 302 3.16 -14.79 15.71
CA LYS A 302 2.90 -15.83 14.71
C LYS A 302 4.09 -16.22 13.85
N LYS A 303 5.33 -16.09 14.33
CA LYS A 303 6.52 -16.65 13.65
C LYS A 303 6.36 -18.11 13.19
N SER A 304 5.30 -18.82 13.61
CA SER A 304 5.03 -20.21 13.23
C SER A 304 3.87 -20.42 12.23
N LYS A 305 3.01 -19.42 11.95
CA LYS A 305 1.78 -19.64 11.13
C LYS A 305 1.63 -18.76 9.89
N LEU A 306 2.47 -17.75 9.69
CA LEU A 306 2.45 -16.90 8.49
C LEU A 306 3.65 -17.15 7.55
N LYS A 307 4.46 -18.18 7.84
CA LYS A 307 5.53 -18.64 6.94
C LYS A 307 4.98 -19.46 5.78
#